data_e0b5a42382624a1ebf8160aa07bc477f
#
_entry.id   e0b5a42382624a1ebf8160aa07bc477f
#
_cell.length_a   1.000
_cell.length_b   1.000
_cell.length_c   1.000
_cell.angle_alpha   90.00
_cell.angle_beta   90.00
_cell.angle_gamma   90.00
#
_symmetry.space_group_name_H-M   'P 1'
#
loop_
_entity.id
_entity.type
_entity.pdbx_description
1 polymer ?
#
loop_
_entity_poly.entity_id
_entity_poly.type
_entity_poly.pdbx_seq_one_letter_code
_entity_poly.pdbx_strand_id
1 'polypeptide(L)'
;MHEAAIKSIDYSMVNPFAIRQENFPDEITFYGPGLKPHKTSEFSGSLKEFVSISVTGNNCALNCEHCNTKMLDNMLDLPAFKGRLFDMAKSLQENGTKGILVSGGSNIRNQVPLLPHIDDMKRIRNELGMVIRVHPGLPDEKTCQALAEVDLDGVMLDIIGDQETITDVYHLDATPADYETVLERLNRHGIPVIPHIILGLYFGKMNGEWAALNMIKKYPL
;
A
#
# COMPACT_ATOMS: atom_id res chain seq x y z
N MET A 1 -10.15 26.86 -2.27
CA MET A 1 -8.95 27.73 -2.03
C MET A 1 -7.60 27.06 -2.36
N HIS A 2 -7.57 25.76 -2.73
CA HIS A 2 -6.30 25.05 -3.01
C HIS A 2 -5.83 25.10 -4.48
N GLU A 3 -6.69 25.40 -5.44
CA GLU A 3 -6.26 25.60 -6.84
C GLU A 3 -5.34 26.83 -7.04
N ALA A 4 -5.41 27.81 -6.14
CA ALA A 4 -4.63 29.05 -6.26
C ALA A 4 -3.13 28.84 -5.95
N ALA A 5 -2.78 27.90 -5.10
CA ALA A 5 -1.38 27.66 -4.71
C ALA A 5 -0.55 26.98 -5.81
N ILE A 6 -1.22 26.22 -6.70
CA ILE A 6 -0.53 25.48 -7.78
C ILE A 6 -0.30 26.40 -9.00
N LYS A 7 -1.15 27.40 -9.21
CA LYS A 7 -0.99 28.40 -10.27
C LYS A 7 0.24 29.30 -10.12
N SER A 8 0.92 29.25 -8.96
CA SER A 8 2.09 30.07 -8.69
C SER A 8 3.43 29.39 -9.04
N ILE A 9 3.44 28.10 -9.39
CA ILE A 9 4.67 27.44 -9.82
C ILE A 9 4.81 27.65 -11.32
N ASP A 10 5.78 28.47 -11.72
CA ASP A 10 6.18 28.57 -13.11
C ASP A 10 7.02 27.35 -13.49
N TYR A 11 6.34 26.34 -14.00
CA TYR A 11 6.99 25.10 -14.44
C TYR A 11 7.99 25.31 -15.58
N SER A 12 7.94 26.44 -16.30
CA SER A 12 8.95 26.77 -17.33
C SER A 12 10.32 27.07 -16.73
N MET A 13 10.36 27.45 -15.45
CA MET A 13 11.60 27.73 -14.70
C MET A 13 12.14 26.50 -13.96
N VAL A 14 11.38 25.41 -13.92
CA VAL A 14 11.78 24.18 -13.23
C VAL A 14 12.35 23.20 -14.26
N ASN A 15 13.59 22.80 -14.09
CA ASN A 15 14.16 21.68 -14.83
C ASN A 15 14.03 20.39 -14.02
N PRO A 16 12.98 19.58 -14.26
CA PRO A 16 12.75 18.36 -13.48
C PRO A 16 13.90 17.34 -13.61
N PHE A 17 14.58 17.35 -14.75
CA PHE A 17 15.70 16.45 -14.99
C PHE A 17 16.93 16.82 -14.15
N ALA A 18 17.22 18.13 -14.01
CA ALA A 18 18.29 18.58 -13.12
C ALA A 18 18.00 18.23 -11.65
N ILE A 19 16.75 18.46 -11.20
CA ILE A 19 16.33 18.08 -9.84
C ILE A 19 16.48 16.58 -9.63
N ARG A 20 16.08 15.77 -10.60
CA ARG A 20 16.26 14.32 -10.52
C ARG A 20 17.72 13.92 -10.39
N GLN A 21 18.61 14.52 -11.21
CA GLN A 21 20.06 14.22 -11.17
C GLN A 21 20.72 14.61 -9.84
N GLU A 22 20.26 15.70 -9.22
CA GLU A 22 20.78 16.14 -7.91
C GLU A 22 20.34 15.25 -6.73
N ASN A 23 19.19 14.61 -6.83
CA ASN A 23 18.56 13.94 -5.69
C ASN A 23 18.47 12.41 -5.83
N PHE A 24 18.71 11.85 -7.01
CA PHE A 24 18.52 10.41 -7.27
C PHE A 24 19.68 9.87 -8.13
N PRO A 25 20.05 8.59 -7.97
CA PRO A 25 21.05 7.95 -8.83
C PRO A 25 20.60 7.90 -10.30
N ASP A 26 21.55 7.72 -11.23
CA ASP A 26 21.29 7.61 -12.67
C ASP A 26 20.66 6.26 -13.07
N GLU A 27 19.77 5.78 -12.24
CA GLU A 27 19.02 4.54 -12.42
C GLU A 27 17.53 4.83 -12.50
N ILE A 28 16.81 4.02 -13.28
CA ILE A 28 15.36 4.01 -13.31
C ILE A 28 14.86 2.60 -13.07
N THR A 29 13.99 2.43 -12.10
CA THR A 29 13.36 1.15 -11.78
C THR A 29 11.99 1.07 -12.45
N PHE A 30 11.81 0.07 -13.30
CA PHE A 30 10.51 -0.22 -13.92
C PHE A 30 9.80 -1.29 -13.12
N TYR A 31 8.55 -1.04 -12.78
CA TYR A 31 7.70 -1.98 -12.07
C TYR A 31 6.67 -2.60 -13.01
N GLY A 32 6.64 -3.93 -13.08
CA GLY A 32 5.56 -4.66 -13.74
C GLY A 32 4.40 -4.88 -12.76
N PRO A 33 3.15 -4.46 -13.09
CA PRO A 33 2.02 -4.72 -12.21
C PRO A 33 1.82 -6.22 -11.98
N GLY A 34 1.68 -6.63 -10.70
CA GLY A 34 1.56 -8.03 -10.30
C GLY A 34 0.21 -8.69 -10.56
N LEU A 35 -0.81 -7.93 -10.98
CA LEU A 35 -2.19 -8.43 -11.18
C LEU A 35 -2.44 -9.05 -12.56
N LYS A 36 -1.57 -8.80 -13.53
CA LYS A 36 -1.67 -9.34 -14.90
C LYS A 36 -0.27 -9.68 -15.41
N PRO A 37 -0.13 -10.76 -16.22
CA PRO A 37 1.14 -11.03 -16.88
C PRO A 37 1.43 -9.93 -17.90
N HIS A 38 2.62 -9.36 -17.82
CA HIS A 38 3.13 -8.38 -18.79
C HIS A 38 4.30 -8.99 -19.53
N LYS A 39 4.28 -8.89 -20.83
CA LYS A 39 5.38 -9.34 -21.68
C LYS A 39 5.69 -8.25 -22.70
N THR A 40 6.93 -7.78 -22.66
CA THR A 40 7.52 -6.90 -23.68
C THR A 40 8.71 -7.62 -24.32
N SER A 41 9.41 -6.96 -25.23
CA SER A 41 10.69 -7.46 -25.78
C SER A 41 11.78 -7.56 -24.70
N GLU A 42 11.73 -6.68 -23.71
CA GLU A 42 12.77 -6.52 -22.68
C GLU A 42 12.38 -7.18 -21.35
N PHE A 43 11.08 -7.39 -21.11
CA PHE A 43 10.58 -7.84 -19.81
C PHE A 43 9.47 -8.88 -19.94
N SER A 44 9.57 -9.92 -19.13
CA SER A 44 8.50 -10.91 -18.95
C SER A 44 8.21 -11.06 -17.45
N GLY A 45 7.16 -10.40 -16.99
CA GLY A 45 6.71 -10.49 -15.59
C GLY A 45 6.10 -11.85 -15.30
N SER A 46 6.49 -12.44 -14.18
CA SER A 46 5.86 -13.63 -13.64
C SER A 46 4.95 -13.23 -12.48
N LEU A 47 3.66 -13.61 -12.54
CA LEU A 47 2.72 -13.46 -11.42
C LEU A 47 3.13 -14.24 -10.16
N LYS A 48 4.14 -15.09 -10.28
CA LYS A 48 4.61 -15.96 -9.20
C LYS A 48 5.71 -15.33 -8.35
N GLU A 49 6.43 -14.33 -8.87
CA GLU A 49 7.58 -13.78 -8.14
C GLU A 49 7.20 -12.91 -6.95
N PHE A 50 6.06 -12.21 -7.04
CA PHE A 50 5.52 -11.40 -5.95
C PHE A 50 4.01 -11.63 -5.86
N VAL A 51 3.54 -12.16 -4.74
CA VAL A 51 2.18 -12.67 -4.59
C VAL A 51 1.44 -11.91 -3.50
N SER A 52 0.17 -11.58 -3.76
CA SER A 52 -0.70 -10.95 -2.77
C SER A 52 -1.50 -12.02 -1.99
N ILE A 53 -1.51 -11.92 -0.67
CA ILE A 53 -2.21 -12.83 0.25
C ILE A 53 -3.25 -12.04 1.02
N SER A 54 -4.51 -12.50 0.98
CA SER A 54 -5.58 -11.98 1.81
C SER A 54 -5.68 -12.79 3.11
N VAL A 55 -5.49 -12.10 4.25
CA VAL A 55 -5.65 -12.72 5.57
C VAL A 55 -7.12 -12.91 5.97
N THR A 56 -8.03 -12.34 5.21
CA THR A 56 -9.50 -12.43 5.45
C THR A 56 -10.23 -13.20 4.36
N GLY A 57 -9.51 -13.76 3.38
CA GLY A 57 -10.14 -14.27 2.16
C GLY A 57 -10.90 -13.15 1.44
N ASN A 58 -12.14 -13.41 1.05
CA ASN A 58 -13.00 -12.43 0.37
C ASN A 58 -13.87 -11.59 1.34
N ASN A 59 -13.64 -11.70 2.67
CA ASN A 59 -14.41 -10.95 3.64
C ASN A 59 -13.86 -9.54 3.82
N CYS A 60 -14.69 -8.52 3.56
CA CYS A 60 -14.42 -7.12 3.83
C CYS A 60 -15.69 -6.47 4.38
N ALA A 61 -15.57 -5.69 5.46
CA ALA A 61 -16.71 -4.96 6.02
C ALA A 61 -17.01 -3.66 5.24
N LEU A 62 -16.07 -3.19 4.42
CA LEU A 62 -16.23 -2.05 3.56
C LEU A 62 -16.72 -2.50 2.18
N ASN A 63 -17.59 -1.69 1.58
CA ASN A 63 -18.05 -1.89 0.22
C ASN A 63 -17.72 -0.65 -0.62
N CYS A 64 -16.40 -0.37 -0.73
CA CYS A 64 -15.91 0.80 -1.42
C CYS A 64 -16.27 0.77 -2.91
N GLU A 65 -16.74 1.89 -3.46
CA GLU A 65 -17.21 2.03 -4.85
C GLU A 65 -16.13 1.64 -5.87
N HIS A 66 -14.88 1.98 -5.62
CA HIS A 66 -13.77 1.71 -6.54
C HIS A 66 -13.35 0.24 -6.61
N CYS A 67 -13.57 -0.53 -5.55
CA CYS A 67 -13.05 -1.89 -5.43
C CYS A 67 -14.17 -2.94 -5.35
N ASN A 68 -15.26 -2.65 -4.65
CA ASN A 68 -16.43 -3.51 -4.49
C ASN A 68 -16.04 -4.96 -4.11
N THR A 69 -15.06 -5.10 -3.21
CA THR A 69 -14.40 -6.33 -2.76
C THR A 69 -13.67 -7.17 -3.85
N LYS A 70 -13.85 -6.85 -5.13
CA LYS A 70 -13.27 -7.60 -6.27
C LYS A 70 -11.75 -7.68 -6.29
N MET A 71 -11.07 -6.77 -5.60
CA MET A 71 -9.61 -6.85 -5.47
C MET A 71 -9.18 -8.10 -4.72
N LEU A 72 -9.99 -8.58 -3.77
CA LEU A 72 -9.70 -9.76 -2.96
C LEU A 72 -9.75 -11.06 -3.79
N ASP A 73 -10.55 -11.11 -4.85
CA ASP A 73 -10.65 -12.27 -5.75
C ASP A 73 -9.33 -12.63 -6.42
N ASN A 74 -8.41 -11.67 -6.53
CA ASN A 74 -7.09 -11.86 -7.13
C ASN A 74 -5.98 -12.17 -6.11
N MET A 75 -6.33 -12.25 -4.83
CA MET A 75 -5.39 -12.55 -3.75
C MET A 75 -5.49 -14.02 -3.34
N LEU A 76 -4.40 -14.59 -2.86
CA LEU A 76 -4.44 -15.93 -2.27
C LEU A 76 -5.22 -15.88 -0.94
N ASP A 77 -6.16 -16.78 -0.80
CA ASP A 77 -7.05 -16.87 0.35
C ASP A 77 -6.36 -17.65 1.49
N LEU A 78 -5.83 -16.95 2.49
CA LEU A 78 -5.19 -17.57 3.65
C LEU A 78 -6.18 -18.38 4.51
N PRO A 79 -7.40 -17.95 4.83
CA PRO A 79 -8.41 -18.76 5.48
C PRO A 79 -8.73 -20.09 4.80
N ALA A 80 -8.71 -20.13 3.47
CA ALA A 80 -8.91 -21.37 2.71
C ALA A 80 -7.68 -22.29 2.72
N PHE A 81 -6.52 -21.75 2.98
CA PHE A 81 -5.28 -22.51 3.12
C PHE A 81 -5.24 -23.16 4.51
N LYS A 82 -5.09 -24.50 4.57
CA LYS A 82 -5.06 -25.26 5.82
C LYS A 82 -3.71 -25.14 6.54
N GLY A 83 -3.29 -23.92 6.85
CA GLY A 83 -2.01 -23.64 7.48
C GLY A 83 -1.92 -22.20 7.93
N ARG A 84 -0.76 -21.84 8.48
CA ARG A 84 -0.45 -20.47 8.88
C ARG A 84 0.12 -19.67 7.71
N LEU A 85 0.21 -18.36 7.87
CA LEU A 85 0.82 -17.48 6.87
C LEU A 85 2.27 -17.92 6.53
N PHE A 86 3.04 -18.34 7.53
CA PHE A 86 4.38 -18.86 7.33
C PHE A 86 4.41 -20.11 6.43
N ASP A 87 3.49 -21.05 6.63
CA ASP A 87 3.45 -22.30 5.84
C ASP A 87 3.09 -22.01 4.38
N MET A 88 2.16 -21.06 4.15
CA MET A 88 1.83 -20.60 2.81
C MET A 88 3.03 -19.92 2.14
N ALA A 89 3.69 -18.98 2.83
CA ALA A 89 4.86 -18.28 2.31
C ALA A 89 6.00 -19.24 1.97
N LYS A 90 6.25 -20.24 2.81
CA LYS A 90 7.25 -21.27 2.56
C LYS A 90 6.94 -22.07 1.29
N SER A 91 5.70 -22.52 1.14
CA SER A 91 5.28 -23.23 -0.08
C SER A 91 5.41 -22.35 -1.34
N LEU A 92 5.09 -21.06 -1.24
CA LEU A 92 5.27 -20.11 -2.34
C LEU A 92 6.75 -19.93 -2.70
N GLN A 93 7.62 -19.78 -1.70
CA GLN A 93 9.06 -19.64 -1.91
C GLN A 93 9.66 -20.87 -2.61
N GLU A 94 9.28 -22.07 -2.19
CA GLU A 94 9.69 -23.32 -2.82
C GLU A 94 9.28 -23.38 -4.31
N ASN A 95 8.24 -22.60 -4.71
CA ASN A 95 7.78 -22.44 -6.10
C ASN A 95 8.33 -21.18 -6.80
N GLY A 96 9.33 -20.51 -6.20
CA GLY A 96 10.06 -19.40 -6.81
C GLY A 96 9.54 -18.00 -6.46
N THR A 97 8.61 -17.86 -5.50
CA THR A 97 8.15 -16.55 -5.01
C THR A 97 9.25 -15.89 -4.20
N LYS A 98 9.55 -14.63 -4.49
CA LYS A 98 10.59 -13.83 -3.83
C LYS A 98 10.04 -12.88 -2.78
N GLY A 99 8.75 -12.52 -2.89
CA GLY A 99 8.12 -11.60 -1.96
C GLY A 99 6.61 -11.74 -1.93
N ILE A 100 6.04 -11.19 -0.88
CA ILE A 100 4.60 -11.22 -0.63
C ILE A 100 4.07 -9.84 -0.23
N LEU A 101 2.84 -9.57 -0.66
CA LEU A 101 2.01 -8.50 -0.10
C LEU A 101 0.99 -9.15 0.84
N VAL A 102 1.05 -8.83 2.12
CA VAL A 102 0.07 -9.29 3.11
C VAL A 102 -0.96 -8.19 3.32
N SER A 103 -2.20 -8.48 3.00
CA SER A 103 -3.34 -7.58 3.13
C SER A 103 -4.63 -8.38 3.33
N GLY A 104 -5.76 -7.79 3.03
CA GLY A 104 -7.07 -8.43 3.11
C GLY A 104 -8.20 -7.41 3.14
N GLY A 105 -9.40 -7.86 3.40
CA GLY A 105 -10.52 -6.97 3.66
C GLY A 105 -10.40 -6.31 5.03
N SER A 106 -10.96 -5.11 5.11
CA SER A 106 -10.92 -4.26 6.29
C SER A 106 -12.17 -4.41 7.16
N ASN A 107 -12.04 -4.06 8.44
CA ASN A 107 -13.16 -3.78 9.30
C ASN A 107 -13.79 -2.40 8.97
N ILE A 108 -14.86 -2.02 9.68
CA ILE A 108 -15.55 -0.73 9.49
C ILE A 108 -14.69 0.52 9.76
N ARG A 109 -13.49 0.36 10.33
CA ARG A 109 -12.51 1.43 10.57
C ARG A 109 -11.39 1.43 9.53
N ASN A 110 -11.56 0.71 8.44
CA ASN A 110 -10.52 0.49 7.43
C ASN A 110 -9.23 -0.10 8.00
N GLN A 111 -9.33 -1.13 8.85
CA GLN A 111 -8.18 -1.82 9.42
C GLN A 111 -8.18 -3.29 8.98
N VAL A 112 -7.12 -3.72 8.34
CA VAL A 112 -6.87 -5.12 8.02
C VAL A 112 -6.34 -5.82 9.28
N PRO A 113 -6.85 -7.00 9.67
CA PRO A 113 -6.45 -7.69 10.91
C PRO A 113 -5.10 -8.38 10.79
N LEU A 114 -4.00 -7.60 10.79
CA LEU A 114 -2.63 -8.10 10.63
C LEU A 114 -1.99 -8.61 11.93
N LEU A 115 -2.46 -8.17 13.11
CA LEU A 115 -1.88 -8.52 14.41
C LEU A 115 -1.68 -10.03 14.64
N PRO A 116 -2.63 -10.93 14.26
CA PRO A 116 -2.44 -12.37 14.43
C PRO A 116 -1.31 -12.98 13.59
N HIS A 117 -0.80 -12.24 12.61
CA HIS A 117 0.16 -12.72 11.62
C HIS A 117 1.57 -12.13 11.81
N ILE A 118 1.78 -11.29 12.82
CA ILE A 118 3.07 -10.63 13.09
C ILE A 118 4.20 -11.63 13.29
N ASP A 119 3.98 -12.65 14.11
CA ASP A 119 5.02 -13.66 14.38
C ASP A 119 5.35 -14.47 13.11
N ASP A 120 4.36 -14.78 12.30
CA ASP A 120 4.60 -15.44 11.02
C ASP A 120 5.35 -14.54 10.04
N MET A 121 5.05 -13.24 9.98
CA MET A 121 5.79 -12.28 9.15
C MET A 121 7.24 -12.15 9.61
N LYS A 122 7.51 -12.08 10.93
CA LYS A 122 8.88 -12.10 11.48
C LYS A 122 9.63 -13.37 11.05
N ARG A 123 8.99 -14.52 11.13
CA ARG A 123 9.57 -15.79 10.70
C ARG A 123 9.85 -15.83 9.19
N ILE A 124 8.91 -15.33 8.38
CA ILE A 124 9.09 -15.24 6.93
C ILE A 124 10.30 -14.38 6.59
N ARG A 125 10.44 -13.23 7.26
CA ARG A 125 11.61 -12.36 7.08
C ARG A 125 12.91 -13.06 7.45
N ASN A 126 12.97 -13.64 8.65
CA ASN A 126 14.20 -14.19 9.22
C ASN A 126 14.59 -15.57 8.66
N GLU A 127 13.60 -16.45 8.43
CA GLU A 127 13.85 -17.84 8.03
C GLU A 127 13.84 -18.03 6.51
N LEU A 128 13.00 -17.25 5.79
CA LEU A 128 12.84 -17.38 4.34
C LEU A 128 13.52 -16.25 3.55
N GLY A 129 13.85 -15.12 4.19
CA GLY A 129 14.48 -13.97 3.52
C GLY A 129 13.62 -13.33 2.43
N MET A 130 12.30 -13.49 2.49
CA MET A 130 11.39 -12.95 1.50
C MET A 130 11.17 -11.45 1.70
N VAL A 131 10.93 -10.74 0.60
CA VAL A 131 10.41 -9.36 0.64
C VAL A 131 8.99 -9.38 1.19
N ILE A 132 8.72 -8.52 2.19
CA ILE A 132 7.39 -8.41 2.80
C ILE A 132 6.91 -6.98 2.71
N ARG A 133 5.81 -6.78 2.00
CA ARG A 133 5.03 -5.54 2.04
C ARG A 133 3.68 -5.81 2.66
N VAL A 134 3.10 -4.80 3.30
CA VAL A 134 1.75 -4.89 3.86
C VAL A 134 0.88 -3.73 3.38
N HIS A 135 -0.42 -3.97 3.27
CA HIS A 135 -1.41 -2.93 3.04
C HIS A 135 -2.45 -3.00 4.17
N PRO A 136 -2.25 -2.26 5.27
CA PRO A 136 -2.99 -2.42 6.51
C PRO A 136 -4.30 -1.63 6.58
N GLY A 137 -4.61 -0.79 5.58
CA GLY A 137 -5.62 0.25 5.69
C GLY A 137 -5.18 1.36 6.64
N LEU A 138 -6.01 1.72 7.62
CA LEU A 138 -5.72 2.74 8.65
C LEU A 138 -5.34 2.06 9.99
N PRO A 139 -4.10 1.56 10.15
CA PRO A 139 -3.69 0.83 11.33
C PRO A 139 -3.69 1.72 12.59
N ASP A 140 -4.11 1.15 13.71
CA ASP A 140 -3.99 1.79 15.01
C ASP A 140 -2.54 1.75 15.54
N GLU A 141 -2.31 2.42 16.66
CA GLU A 141 -0.99 2.51 17.29
C GLU A 141 -0.41 1.14 17.62
N LYS A 142 -1.23 0.22 18.15
CA LYS A 142 -0.81 -1.13 18.50
C LYS A 142 -0.36 -1.91 17.26
N THR A 143 -1.08 -1.77 16.16
CA THR A 143 -0.73 -2.41 14.89
C THR A 143 0.55 -1.81 14.31
N CYS A 144 0.72 -0.49 14.32
CA CYS A 144 1.96 0.16 13.89
C CYS A 144 3.17 -0.31 14.71
N GLN A 145 3.03 -0.35 16.03
CA GLN A 145 4.09 -0.86 16.92
C GLN A 145 4.47 -2.31 16.58
N ALA A 146 3.49 -3.18 16.37
CA ALA A 146 3.74 -4.58 16.03
C ALA A 146 4.38 -4.74 14.64
N LEU A 147 3.96 -3.94 13.65
CA LEU A 147 4.55 -3.94 12.31
C LEU A 147 6.01 -3.48 12.32
N ALA A 148 6.38 -2.54 13.19
CA ALA A 148 7.76 -2.07 13.32
C ALA A 148 8.74 -3.19 13.74
N GLU A 149 8.24 -4.25 14.37
CA GLU A 149 9.06 -5.39 14.79
C GLU A 149 9.32 -6.41 13.67
N VAL A 150 8.70 -6.25 12.50
CA VAL A 150 8.76 -7.24 11.40
C VAL A 150 9.95 -7.00 10.44
N ASP A 151 10.54 -5.79 10.42
CA ASP A 151 11.53 -5.37 9.40
C ASP A 151 10.93 -5.46 7.98
N LEU A 152 9.85 -4.71 7.76
CA LEU A 152 9.11 -4.67 6.50
C LEU A 152 9.87 -3.92 5.40
N ASP A 153 9.72 -4.38 4.17
CA ASP A 153 10.21 -3.66 2.98
C ASP A 153 9.27 -2.50 2.56
N GLY A 154 8.15 -2.35 3.23
CA GLY A 154 7.26 -1.19 3.10
C GLY A 154 5.83 -1.44 3.51
N VAL A 155 5.21 -0.38 3.99
CA VAL A 155 3.77 -0.30 4.23
C VAL A 155 3.15 0.50 3.09
N MET A 156 2.32 -0.16 2.30
CA MET A 156 1.53 0.48 1.25
C MET A 156 0.32 1.15 1.90
N LEU A 157 0.14 2.43 1.66
CA LEU A 157 -0.90 3.23 2.30
C LEU A 157 -1.58 4.16 1.29
N ASP A 158 -2.88 3.99 1.10
CA ASP A 158 -3.67 4.95 0.35
C ASP A 158 -3.80 6.24 1.16
N ILE A 159 -3.54 7.38 0.52
CA ILE A 159 -3.64 8.70 1.14
C ILE A 159 -4.79 9.45 0.48
N ILE A 160 -5.82 9.74 1.25
CA ILE A 160 -7.02 10.43 0.79
C ILE A 160 -7.05 11.84 1.39
N GLY A 161 -7.06 12.84 0.52
CA GLY A 161 -6.92 14.23 0.90
C GLY A 161 -8.23 15.00 1.04
N ASP A 162 -9.39 14.37 0.82
CA ASP A 162 -10.68 15.04 0.91
C ASP A 162 -11.75 14.19 1.59
N GLN A 163 -12.72 14.87 2.21
CA GLN A 163 -13.78 14.24 2.98
C GLN A 163 -14.82 13.54 2.09
N GLU A 164 -15.14 14.11 0.94
CA GLU A 164 -16.18 13.56 0.05
C GLU A 164 -15.74 12.17 -0.46
N THR A 165 -14.49 12.02 -0.89
CA THR A 165 -13.95 10.72 -1.31
C THR A 165 -13.98 9.69 -0.16
N ILE A 166 -13.65 10.09 1.07
CA ILE A 166 -13.71 9.21 2.23
C ILE A 166 -15.14 8.73 2.48
N THR A 167 -16.10 9.65 2.42
CA THR A 167 -17.50 9.36 2.72
C THR A 167 -18.18 8.61 1.58
N ASP A 168 -18.06 9.11 0.35
CA ASP A 168 -18.87 8.65 -0.78
C ASP A 168 -18.28 7.45 -1.51
N VAL A 169 -16.94 7.31 -1.48
CA VAL A 169 -16.24 6.21 -2.18
C VAL A 169 -15.84 5.08 -1.22
N TYR A 170 -15.31 5.42 -0.03
CA TYR A 170 -14.89 4.42 0.96
C TYR A 170 -15.99 4.08 1.97
N HIS A 171 -17.03 4.92 2.10
CA HIS A 171 -18.09 4.79 3.11
C HIS A 171 -17.57 4.73 4.55
N LEU A 172 -16.53 5.53 4.82
CA LEU A 172 -15.85 5.56 6.11
C LEU A 172 -16.28 6.76 6.95
N ASP A 173 -16.41 6.53 8.24
CA ASP A 173 -16.47 7.57 9.28
C ASP A 173 -15.02 7.91 9.71
N ALA A 174 -14.29 8.54 8.80
CA ALA A 174 -12.92 8.99 8.97
C ALA A 174 -12.75 10.36 8.29
N THR A 175 -11.62 11.00 8.53
CA THR A 175 -11.28 12.31 8.00
C THR A 175 -9.90 12.28 7.31
N PRO A 176 -9.56 13.26 6.46
CA PRO A 176 -8.20 13.39 5.94
C PRO A 176 -7.12 13.45 7.04
N ALA A 177 -7.44 14.01 8.21
CA ALA A 177 -6.52 14.04 9.34
C ALA A 177 -6.21 12.65 9.94
N ASP A 178 -7.12 11.68 9.80
CA ASP A 178 -6.88 10.31 10.23
C ASP A 178 -5.82 9.64 9.34
N TYR A 179 -5.82 9.90 8.03
CA TYR A 179 -4.79 9.45 7.11
C TYR A 179 -3.42 10.08 7.43
N GLU A 180 -3.39 11.38 7.73
CA GLU A 180 -2.16 12.07 8.16
C GLU A 180 -1.64 11.51 9.49
N THR A 181 -2.54 11.21 10.44
CA THR A 181 -2.18 10.58 11.71
C THR A 181 -1.54 9.21 11.51
N VAL A 182 -2.00 8.42 10.55
CA VAL A 182 -1.39 7.12 10.23
C VAL A 182 -0.01 7.29 9.62
N LEU A 183 0.19 8.25 8.70
CA LEU A 183 1.52 8.60 8.17
C LEU A 183 2.49 8.97 9.30
N GLU A 184 2.05 9.82 10.22
CA GLU A 184 2.85 10.23 11.39
C GLU A 184 3.23 9.03 12.26
N ARG A 185 2.27 8.13 12.55
CA ARG A 185 2.53 6.92 13.35
C ARG A 185 3.57 6.02 12.70
N LEU A 186 3.38 5.68 11.43
CA LEU A 186 4.31 4.82 10.70
C LEU A 186 5.71 5.43 10.66
N ASN A 187 5.81 6.74 10.40
CA ASN A 187 7.08 7.45 10.39
C ASN A 187 7.75 7.46 11.78
N ARG A 188 6.99 7.72 12.85
CA ARG A 188 7.50 7.68 14.23
C ARG A 188 8.06 6.32 14.62
N HIS A 189 7.50 5.24 14.08
CA HIS A 189 7.99 3.88 14.28
C HIS A 189 9.11 3.48 13.31
N GLY A 190 9.57 4.39 12.44
CA GLY A 190 10.64 4.12 11.48
C GLY A 190 10.25 3.11 10.39
N ILE A 191 8.96 2.95 10.12
CA ILE A 191 8.47 2.00 9.12
C ILE A 191 8.49 2.67 7.74
N PRO A 192 9.13 2.06 6.72
CA PRO A 192 9.09 2.58 5.35
C PRO A 192 7.66 2.64 4.82
N VAL A 193 7.23 3.80 4.34
CA VAL A 193 5.90 3.99 3.76
C VAL A 193 5.99 4.11 2.24
N ILE A 194 5.11 3.41 1.55
CA ILE A 194 4.89 3.52 0.11
C ILE A 194 3.51 4.15 -0.07
N PRO A 195 3.42 5.48 -0.13
CA PRO A 195 2.14 6.16 -0.22
C PRO A 195 1.55 6.01 -1.63
N HIS A 196 0.26 5.76 -1.69
CA HIS A 196 -0.50 5.69 -2.92
C HIS A 196 -1.47 6.88 -3.02
N ILE A 197 -1.49 7.54 -4.17
CA ILE A 197 -2.51 8.52 -4.54
C ILE A 197 -3.20 8.00 -5.80
N ILE A 198 -4.47 7.67 -5.70
CA ILE A 198 -5.26 7.18 -6.83
C ILE A 198 -5.89 8.40 -7.51
N LEU A 199 -5.48 8.68 -8.74
CA LEU A 199 -5.98 9.82 -9.51
C LEU A 199 -7.42 9.55 -10.00
N GLY A 200 -8.30 10.52 -9.78
CA GLY A 200 -9.69 10.43 -10.18
C GLY A 200 -10.54 9.47 -9.34
N LEU A 201 -10.11 9.17 -8.12
CA LEU A 201 -10.81 8.23 -7.21
C LEU A 201 -12.25 8.67 -6.91
N TYR A 202 -12.50 9.99 -6.86
CA TYR A 202 -13.84 10.53 -6.72
C TYR A 202 -14.57 10.51 -8.06
N PHE A 203 -15.10 9.33 -8.43
CA PHE A 203 -15.92 9.12 -9.63
C PHE A 203 -15.31 9.69 -10.93
N GLY A 204 -14.00 9.55 -11.09
CA GLY A 204 -13.25 10.02 -12.26
C GLY A 204 -12.84 11.50 -12.21
N LYS A 205 -13.09 12.19 -11.10
CA LYS A 205 -12.73 13.60 -10.91
C LYS A 205 -11.55 13.73 -9.96
N MET A 206 -10.70 14.72 -10.19
CA MET A 206 -9.65 15.13 -9.24
C MET A 206 -10.29 15.81 -8.04
N ASN A 207 -10.19 15.18 -6.87
CA ASN A 207 -10.76 15.71 -5.62
C ASN A 207 -9.90 15.26 -4.42
N GLY A 208 -9.00 16.12 -3.97
CA GLY A 208 -8.15 15.84 -2.82
C GLY A 208 -6.75 15.29 -3.10
N GLU A 209 -6.41 14.90 -4.33
CA GLU A 209 -5.09 14.33 -4.65
C GLU A 209 -3.94 15.30 -4.35
N TRP A 210 -4.14 16.59 -4.59
CA TRP A 210 -3.17 17.62 -4.23
C TRP A 210 -3.01 17.80 -2.72
N ALA A 211 -4.12 17.68 -1.98
CA ALA A 211 -4.07 17.69 -0.52
C ALA A 211 -3.34 16.45 0.02
N ALA A 212 -3.61 15.28 -0.56
CA ALA A 212 -2.88 14.04 -0.24
C ALA A 212 -1.37 14.19 -0.49
N LEU A 213 -0.97 14.74 -1.63
CA LEU A 213 0.44 15.02 -1.94
C LEU A 213 1.06 15.98 -0.91
N ASN A 214 0.33 17.00 -0.48
CA ASN A 214 0.81 17.94 0.54
C ASN A 214 0.93 17.32 1.93
N MET A 215 0.14 16.29 2.26
CA MET A 215 0.34 15.50 3.48
C MET A 215 1.64 14.71 3.39
N ILE A 216 1.84 13.97 2.29
CA ILE A 216 3.02 13.12 2.08
C ILE A 216 4.32 13.93 2.19
N LYS A 217 4.37 15.13 1.62
CA LYS A 217 5.56 16.01 1.63
C LYS A 217 6.07 16.40 3.02
N LYS A 218 5.27 16.20 4.07
CA LYS A 218 5.66 16.51 5.45
C LYS A 218 6.52 15.41 6.11
N TYR A 219 6.57 14.22 5.50
CA TYR A 219 7.22 13.05 6.07
C TYR A 219 8.34 12.54 5.15
N PRO A 220 9.47 12.07 5.70
CA PRO A 220 10.46 11.33 4.93
C PRO A 220 9.86 9.99 4.48
N LEU A 221 10.15 9.61 3.24
CA LEU A 221 9.65 8.40 2.58
C LEU A 221 10.81 7.49 2.20
#